data_08098633e48d8b726c31b98551ba94b4
#
_entry.id   08098633e48d8b726c31b98551ba94b4
#
_cell.length_a   1.000
_cell.length_b   1.000
_cell.length_c   1.000
_cell.angle_alpha   90.00
_cell.angle_beta   90.00
_cell.angle_gamma   90.00
#
_symmetry.space_group_name_H-M   'P 1'
#
loop_
_entity.id
_entity.type
_entity.pdbx_description
1 polymer ?
#
loop_
_entity_poly.entity_id
_entity_poly.type
_entity_poly.pdbx_seq_one_letter_code
_entity_poly.pdbx_strand_id
1 'polypeptide(L)'
;SSYQIINGDFETGDLTGWSVEEGTAFADVNVFGDTDCWNGSYNQQGNYHLDGWQGANEAGKGVLRSSVFTLGGTGKISFRLSGGNNAEATYISVKKTDGTEVARFTNTKQEPYKDGAGMGEQYMWVYVFDLTAVASLGDQLYIEIVDNAESGWGLLFVDDIKTYHTEETYAALGMQDTDYFVAENKVPN
;
A
#
# COMPACT_ATOMS: atom_id res chain seq x y z
N SER A 1 15.91 -15.23 2.44
CA SER A 1 14.59 -14.70 2.66
C SER A 1 13.81 -14.66 1.35
N SER A 2 12.53 -14.46 1.46
CA SER A 2 11.63 -14.45 0.30
C SER A 2 11.72 -13.13 -0.45
N TYR A 3 11.50 -13.17 -1.76
CA TYR A 3 11.35 -11.98 -2.58
C TYR A 3 9.96 -11.34 -2.42
N GLN A 4 8.95 -12.12 -2.04
CA GLN A 4 7.60 -11.61 -1.81
C GLN A 4 7.31 -11.52 -0.32
N ILE A 5 6.61 -10.48 0.11
CA ILE A 5 6.06 -10.43 1.47
C ILE A 5 4.96 -11.47 1.62
N ILE A 6 4.73 -11.90 2.84
CA ILE A 6 3.66 -12.84 3.15
C ILE A 6 2.32 -12.10 3.15
N ASN A 7 1.32 -12.69 2.50
CA ASN A 7 -0.05 -12.16 2.50
C ASN A 7 -0.15 -10.69 2.04
N GLY A 8 0.61 -10.33 1.01
CA GLY A 8 0.55 -8.98 0.44
C GLY A 8 -0.76 -8.71 -0.30
N ASP A 9 -1.49 -9.74 -0.66
CA ASP A 9 -2.79 -9.63 -1.33
C ASP A 9 -3.96 -9.80 -0.36
N PHE A 10 -3.70 -10.00 0.94
CA PHE A 10 -4.71 -10.16 2.00
C PHE A 10 -5.66 -11.34 1.78
N GLU A 11 -5.32 -12.29 0.90
CA GLU A 11 -6.21 -13.41 0.55
C GLU A 11 -6.34 -14.46 1.65
N THR A 12 -5.57 -14.38 2.72
CA THR A 12 -5.81 -15.22 3.91
C THR A 12 -7.09 -14.83 4.64
N GLY A 13 -7.65 -13.65 4.35
CA GLY A 13 -8.86 -13.16 5.01
C GLY A 13 -8.60 -12.54 6.38
N ASP A 14 -7.35 -12.38 6.76
CA ASP A 14 -6.93 -11.78 8.02
C ASP A 14 -5.54 -11.15 7.86
N LEU A 15 -4.96 -10.66 8.95
CA LEU A 15 -3.63 -10.05 8.96
C LEU A 15 -2.49 -11.05 9.15
N THR A 16 -2.66 -12.31 8.82
CA THR A 16 -1.56 -13.30 8.86
C THR A 16 -0.35 -12.76 8.09
N GLY A 17 0.83 -12.81 8.68
CA GLY A 17 2.06 -12.31 8.07
C GLY A 17 2.33 -10.84 8.31
N TRP A 18 1.37 -10.11 8.84
CA TRP A 18 1.48 -8.70 9.19
C TRP A 18 1.54 -8.52 10.70
N SER A 19 2.16 -7.43 11.14
CA SER A 19 2.29 -7.08 12.56
C SER A 19 1.72 -5.68 12.79
N VAL A 20 0.82 -5.53 13.75
CA VAL A 20 0.33 -4.21 14.16
C VAL A 20 1.35 -3.61 15.11
N GLU A 21 2.07 -2.60 14.65
CA GLU A 21 3.16 -1.98 15.42
C GLU A 21 2.67 -0.87 16.32
N GLU A 22 1.64 -0.13 15.89
CA GLU A 22 1.08 0.99 16.64
C GLU A 22 -0.41 1.12 16.37
N GLY A 23 -1.12 1.63 17.36
CA GLY A 23 -2.46 2.15 17.21
C GLY A 23 -3.57 1.13 17.01
N THR A 24 -4.72 1.65 16.64
CA THR A 24 -5.98 0.90 16.55
C THR A 24 -6.58 0.87 15.14
N ALA A 25 -5.93 1.51 14.15
CA ALA A 25 -6.48 1.61 12.81
C ALA A 25 -6.59 0.26 12.10
N PHE A 26 -5.75 -0.70 12.46
CA PHE A 26 -5.68 -1.99 11.76
C PHE A 26 -5.90 -3.17 12.69
N ALA A 27 -6.82 -4.04 12.30
CA ALA A 27 -7.12 -5.30 12.96
C ALA A 27 -7.62 -6.27 11.87
N ASP A 28 -7.87 -7.53 12.22
CA ASP A 28 -8.35 -8.50 11.23
C ASP A 28 -9.64 -8.06 10.53
N VAL A 29 -10.50 -7.28 11.20
CA VAL A 29 -11.74 -6.76 10.61
C VAL A 29 -11.47 -5.84 9.41
N ASN A 30 -10.28 -5.27 9.31
CA ASN A 30 -9.89 -4.44 8.18
C ASN A 30 -9.57 -5.24 6.92
N VAL A 31 -9.38 -6.55 7.01
CA VAL A 31 -9.28 -7.42 5.85
C VAL A 31 -10.70 -7.77 5.42
N PHE A 32 -11.16 -7.12 4.36
CA PHE A 32 -12.57 -7.00 4.02
C PHE A 32 -12.90 -7.62 2.67
N GLY A 33 -14.03 -8.31 2.62
CA GLY A 33 -14.38 -9.14 1.47
C GLY A 33 -15.32 -8.49 0.45
N ASP A 34 -15.96 -7.37 0.76
CA ASP A 34 -16.88 -6.74 -0.19
C ASP A 34 -16.10 -6.18 -1.39
N THR A 35 -16.67 -6.35 -2.58
CA THR A 35 -16.07 -5.85 -3.81
C THR A 35 -16.50 -4.43 -4.14
N ASP A 36 -17.62 -4.00 -3.56
CA ASP A 36 -18.20 -2.68 -3.80
C ASP A 36 -18.71 -2.07 -2.51
N CYS A 37 -18.67 -0.75 -2.44
CA CYS A 37 -19.39 0.01 -1.43
C CYS A 37 -20.52 0.79 -2.12
N TRP A 38 -21.27 1.61 -1.36
CA TRP A 38 -22.34 2.46 -1.92
C TRP A 38 -21.82 3.40 -3.02
N ASN A 39 -20.53 3.73 -2.99
CA ASN A 39 -19.88 4.68 -3.90
C ASN A 39 -19.13 4.00 -5.07
N GLY A 40 -19.28 2.73 -5.28
CA GLY A 40 -18.70 2.01 -6.40
C GLY A 40 -17.72 0.91 -6.00
N SER A 41 -16.96 0.44 -6.97
CA SER A 41 -16.02 -0.66 -6.79
C SER A 41 -14.79 -0.26 -5.98
N TYR A 42 -14.29 -1.21 -5.18
CA TYR A 42 -12.97 -1.09 -4.56
C TYR A 42 -11.84 -1.39 -5.55
N ASN A 43 -12.13 -2.01 -6.67
CA ASN A 43 -11.12 -2.54 -7.60
C ASN A 43 -10.17 -3.53 -6.91
N GLN A 44 -10.70 -4.34 -6.00
CA GLN A 44 -9.86 -5.32 -5.31
C GLN A 44 -9.45 -6.47 -6.23
N GLN A 45 -8.32 -7.08 -5.89
CA GLN A 45 -7.85 -8.29 -6.51
C GLN A 45 -8.30 -9.46 -5.62
N GLY A 46 -8.92 -10.47 -6.20
CA GLY A 46 -9.39 -11.63 -5.43
C GLY A 46 -10.55 -11.32 -4.51
N ASN A 47 -10.54 -11.94 -3.33
CA ASN A 47 -11.67 -11.93 -2.41
C ASN A 47 -11.56 -10.90 -1.28
N TYR A 48 -10.39 -10.34 -1.04
CA TYR A 48 -10.16 -9.46 0.11
C TYR A 48 -9.25 -8.29 -0.25
N HIS A 49 -9.37 -7.22 0.51
CA HIS A 49 -8.45 -6.08 0.48
C HIS A 49 -8.31 -5.54 1.90
N LEU A 50 -7.32 -4.69 2.12
CA LEU A 50 -7.19 -3.95 3.38
C LEU A 50 -8.05 -2.69 3.28
N ASP A 51 -9.04 -2.58 4.16
CA ASP A 51 -10.04 -1.51 4.14
C ASP A 51 -9.93 -0.67 5.40
N GLY A 52 -9.42 0.55 5.25
CA GLY A 52 -9.17 1.43 6.38
C GLY A 52 -10.43 1.96 7.06
N TRP A 53 -11.60 1.87 6.42
CA TRP A 53 -12.84 2.33 7.04
C TRP A 53 -13.35 1.37 8.11
N GLN A 54 -13.02 0.10 8.02
CA GLN A 54 -13.52 -0.90 8.97
C GLN A 54 -12.90 -0.70 10.36
N GLY A 55 -13.59 -1.19 11.39
CA GLY A 55 -13.09 -1.08 12.76
C GLY A 55 -13.12 0.33 13.29
N ALA A 56 -11.95 0.96 13.45
CA ALA A 56 -11.83 2.28 14.07
C ALA A 56 -12.26 3.44 13.17
N ASN A 57 -12.56 3.18 11.90
CA ASN A 57 -12.93 4.19 10.91
C ASN A 57 -11.83 5.26 10.79
N GLU A 58 -12.18 6.47 10.38
CA GLU A 58 -11.17 7.52 10.18
C GLU A 58 -10.61 8.11 11.47
N ALA A 59 -11.16 7.74 12.62
CA ALA A 59 -10.65 8.19 13.91
C ALA A 59 -9.42 7.41 14.37
N GLY A 60 -9.19 6.21 13.81
CA GLY A 60 -8.08 5.36 14.21
C GLY A 60 -6.78 5.76 13.54
N LYS A 61 -5.69 5.67 14.29
CA LYS A 61 -4.34 5.77 13.76
C LYS A 61 -3.64 4.44 13.93
N GLY A 62 -2.67 4.15 13.10
CA GLY A 62 -1.92 2.91 13.26
C GLY A 62 -0.82 2.70 12.25
N VAL A 63 0.00 1.71 12.54
CA VAL A 63 1.10 1.25 11.67
C VAL A 63 1.00 -0.26 11.56
N LEU A 64 0.95 -0.74 10.33
CA LEU A 64 0.91 -2.16 10.00
C LEU A 64 2.18 -2.52 9.24
N ARG A 65 2.91 -3.52 9.71
CA ARG A 65 4.21 -3.91 9.15
C ARG A 65 4.16 -5.28 8.50
N SER A 66 4.74 -5.39 7.31
CA SER A 66 4.86 -6.64 6.57
C SER A 66 6.00 -7.52 7.08
N SER A 67 6.06 -8.75 6.59
CA SER A 67 7.27 -9.56 6.66
C SER A 67 8.40 -8.93 5.84
N VAL A 68 9.63 -9.33 6.12
CA VAL A 68 10.80 -8.87 5.38
C VAL A 68 10.86 -9.57 4.01
N PHE A 69 11.26 -8.82 3.00
CA PHE A 69 11.53 -9.36 1.67
C PHE A 69 12.91 -8.95 1.18
N THR A 70 13.46 -9.72 0.26
CA THR A 70 14.69 -9.37 -0.44
C THR A 70 14.34 -8.70 -1.75
N LEU A 71 14.87 -7.51 -2.00
CA LEU A 71 14.64 -6.81 -3.27
C LEU A 71 15.34 -7.59 -4.39
N GLY A 72 14.60 -8.03 -5.39
CA GLY A 72 15.13 -8.87 -6.45
C GLY A 72 14.51 -8.58 -7.80
N GLY A 73 14.82 -9.42 -8.78
CA GLY A 73 14.29 -9.26 -10.13
C GLY A 73 14.59 -7.89 -10.71
N THR A 74 13.56 -7.19 -11.15
CA THR A 74 13.68 -5.83 -11.69
C THR A 74 13.90 -4.76 -10.60
N GLY A 75 13.71 -5.08 -9.33
CA GLY A 75 13.71 -4.10 -8.25
C GLY A 75 12.44 -3.26 -8.22
N LYS A 76 11.41 -3.65 -8.96
CA LYS A 76 10.13 -2.92 -8.99
C LYS A 76 9.12 -3.60 -8.08
N ILE A 77 8.30 -2.79 -7.43
CA ILE A 77 7.20 -3.26 -6.61
C ILE A 77 5.91 -2.62 -7.10
N SER A 78 4.79 -3.25 -6.85
CA SER A 78 3.48 -2.71 -7.22
C SER A 78 2.44 -2.98 -6.15
N PHE A 79 1.37 -2.19 -6.14
CA PHE A 79 0.22 -2.42 -5.28
C PHE A 79 -0.98 -1.62 -5.79
N ARG A 80 -2.15 -1.91 -5.23
CA ARG A 80 -3.37 -1.14 -5.44
C ARG A 80 -3.59 -0.26 -4.23
N LEU A 81 -3.92 1.01 -4.46
CA LEU A 81 -4.04 1.99 -3.38
C LEU A 81 -5.12 3.02 -3.71
N SER A 82 -5.91 3.37 -2.71
CA SER A 82 -6.82 4.53 -2.75
C SER A 82 -6.88 5.16 -1.37
N GLY A 83 -7.63 6.25 -1.28
CA GLY A 83 -7.81 6.98 -0.02
C GLY A 83 -7.03 8.27 0.03
N GLY A 84 -6.52 8.60 1.20
CA GLY A 84 -5.84 9.88 1.43
C GLY A 84 -4.61 10.11 0.55
N ASN A 85 -4.41 11.35 0.17
CA ASN A 85 -3.32 11.75 -0.73
C ASN A 85 -2.25 12.61 -0.05
N ASN A 86 -2.23 12.63 1.28
CA ASN A 86 -1.24 13.38 2.05
C ASN A 86 -0.14 12.45 2.55
N ALA A 87 1.06 12.58 1.99
CA ALA A 87 2.20 11.73 2.31
C ALA A 87 2.67 11.85 3.76
N GLU A 88 2.19 12.86 4.51
CA GLU A 88 2.49 13.00 5.93
C GLU A 88 1.44 12.31 6.81
N ALA A 89 0.29 11.95 6.25
CA ALA A 89 -0.83 11.42 7.01
C ALA A 89 -1.15 9.96 6.68
N THR A 90 -1.26 9.61 5.40
CA THR A 90 -1.65 8.27 4.97
C THR A 90 -0.73 7.80 3.85
N TYR A 91 0.06 6.79 4.11
CA TYR A 91 1.10 6.40 3.17
C TYR A 91 1.56 4.96 3.36
N ILE A 92 2.26 4.47 2.35
CA ILE A 92 3.00 3.21 2.40
C ILE A 92 4.47 3.55 2.44
N SER A 93 5.19 2.99 3.40
CA SER A 93 6.62 3.23 3.61
C SER A 93 7.40 1.95 3.31
N VAL A 94 8.53 2.08 2.64
CA VAL A 94 9.49 0.97 2.47
C VAL A 94 10.70 1.28 3.33
N LYS A 95 11.08 0.33 4.16
CA LYS A 95 12.16 0.51 5.14
C LYS A 95 13.18 -0.62 5.07
N LYS A 96 14.40 -0.27 5.43
CA LYS A 96 15.46 -1.25 5.71
C LYS A 96 15.20 -1.88 7.08
N THR A 97 15.86 -3.00 7.34
CA THR A 97 15.67 -3.73 8.61
C THR A 97 16.13 -2.96 9.84
N ASP A 98 16.93 -1.91 9.66
CA ASP A 98 17.31 -1.02 10.77
C ASP A 98 16.27 0.10 11.01
N GLY A 99 15.18 0.10 10.24
CA GLY A 99 14.11 1.09 10.36
C GLY A 99 14.27 2.33 9.48
N THR A 100 15.36 2.43 8.73
CA THR A 100 15.56 3.58 7.83
C THR A 100 14.56 3.52 6.68
N GLU A 101 13.76 4.56 6.52
CA GLU A 101 12.83 4.68 5.39
C GLU A 101 13.61 5.02 4.12
N VAL A 102 13.39 4.27 3.04
CA VAL A 102 14.02 4.54 1.75
C VAL A 102 13.06 5.11 0.73
N ALA A 103 11.76 4.87 0.88
CA ALA A 103 10.74 5.38 -0.04
C ALA A 103 9.40 5.50 0.66
N ARG A 104 8.57 6.43 0.18
CA ARG A 104 7.23 6.66 0.70
C ARG A 104 6.28 6.94 -0.46
N PHE A 105 5.13 6.27 -0.43
CA PHE A 105 4.12 6.38 -1.49
C PHE A 105 2.81 6.84 -0.87
N THR A 106 2.12 7.76 -1.55
CA THR A 106 0.77 8.14 -1.18
C THR A 106 -0.13 8.07 -2.41
N ASN A 107 -1.43 7.97 -2.19
CA ASN A 107 -2.37 7.97 -3.29
C ASN A 107 -2.32 9.34 -4.00
N THR A 108 -2.13 9.34 -5.31
CA THR A 108 -2.07 10.56 -6.12
C THR A 108 -3.27 10.71 -7.05
N LYS A 109 -4.16 9.71 -7.09
CA LYS A 109 -5.35 9.73 -7.92
C LYS A 109 -6.58 9.89 -7.05
N GLN A 110 -7.15 11.08 -7.05
CA GLN A 110 -8.38 11.38 -6.32
C GLN A 110 -9.55 11.31 -7.29
N GLU A 111 -10.50 10.44 -6.99
CA GLU A 111 -11.68 10.27 -7.82
C GLU A 111 -12.90 10.86 -7.12
N PRO A 112 -13.79 11.55 -7.86
CA PRO A 112 -15.05 12.00 -7.29
C PRO A 112 -15.99 10.82 -7.03
N TYR A 113 -17.10 11.10 -6.38
CA TYR A 113 -18.16 10.11 -6.22
C TYR A 113 -18.57 9.56 -7.59
N LYS A 114 -18.94 8.31 -7.59
CA LYS A 114 -19.23 7.60 -8.84
C LYS A 114 -20.36 8.23 -9.65
N ASP A 115 -21.39 8.80 -9.04
CA ASP A 115 -22.45 9.50 -9.75
C ASP A 115 -22.02 10.86 -10.24
N GLY A 116 -20.86 11.34 -9.89
CA GLY A 116 -20.20 12.50 -10.46
C GLY A 116 -19.26 12.17 -11.60
N ALA A 117 -19.43 11.01 -12.23
CA ALA A 117 -18.63 10.52 -13.35
C ALA A 117 -17.23 10.02 -12.97
N GLY A 118 -16.92 9.87 -11.70
CA GLY A 118 -15.69 9.24 -11.22
C GLY A 118 -15.91 7.78 -10.86
N MET A 119 -14.84 7.12 -10.46
CA MET A 119 -14.88 5.72 -10.04
C MET A 119 -15.22 5.56 -8.56
N GLY A 120 -15.24 6.65 -7.81
CA GLY A 120 -15.40 6.64 -6.37
C GLY A 120 -14.07 6.74 -5.64
N GLU A 121 -14.09 7.37 -4.48
CA GLU A 121 -12.87 7.66 -3.72
C GLU A 121 -12.15 6.42 -3.21
N GLN A 122 -12.88 5.31 -3.06
CA GLN A 122 -12.33 4.06 -2.57
C GLN A 122 -11.76 3.17 -3.69
N TYR A 123 -11.89 3.56 -4.96
CA TYR A 123 -11.39 2.77 -6.07
C TYR A 123 -9.87 2.72 -6.04
N MET A 124 -9.31 1.54 -5.83
CA MET A 124 -7.85 1.36 -5.74
C MET A 124 -7.22 1.32 -7.13
N TRP A 125 -6.33 2.25 -7.38
CA TRP A 125 -5.56 2.29 -8.62
C TRP A 125 -4.29 1.47 -8.46
N VAL A 126 -3.81 0.90 -9.56
CA VAL A 126 -2.54 0.16 -9.57
C VAL A 126 -1.40 1.16 -9.69
N TYR A 127 -0.40 1.00 -8.83
CA TYR A 127 0.84 1.78 -8.86
C TYR A 127 2.02 0.83 -8.96
N VAL A 128 3.03 1.21 -9.72
CA VAL A 128 4.29 0.48 -9.81
C VAL A 128 5.44 1.45 -9.58
N PHE A 129 6.45 1.01 -8.83
CA PHE A 129 7.58 1.85 -8.42
C PHE A 129 8.88 1.11 -8.64
N ASP A 130 9.88 1.83 -9.12
CA ASP A 130 11.24 1.32 -9.25
C ASP A 130 12.04 1.69 -8.01
N LEU A 131 12.40 0.70 -7.20
CA LEU A 131 13.16 0.95 -5.97
C LEU A 131 14.66 0.97 -6.18
N THR A 132 15.16 0.71 -7.39
CA THR A 132 16.61 0.67 -7.63
C THR A 132 17.29 2.02 -7.49
N ALA A 133 16.51 3.11 -7.50
CA ALA A 133 17.05 4.45 -7.25
C ALA A 133 17.39 4.69 -5.77
N VAL A 134 16.82 3.92 -4.86
CA VAL A 134 16.96 4.15 -3.40
C VAL A 134 17.42 2.93 -2.62
N ALA A 135 17.49 1.77 -3.28
CA ALA A 135 17.91 0.51 -2.67
C ALA A 135 18.66 -0.32 -3.72
N SER A 136 19.36 -1.33 -3.27
CA SER A 136 20.11 -2.25 -4.15
C SER A 136 19.43 -3.61 -4.18
N LEU A 137 19.56 -4.30 -5.32
CA LEU A 137 19.12 -5.69 -5.39
C LEU A 137 19.89 -6.49 -4.33
N GLY A 138 19.18 -7.33 -3.60
CA GLY A 138 19.73 -8.07 -2.47
C GLY A 138 19.46 -7.43 -1.11
N ASP A 139 19.04 -6.18 -1.07
CA ASP A 139 18.69 -5.52 0.19
C ASP A 139 17.47 -6.17 0.85
N GLN A 140 17.51 -6.23 2.18
CA GLN A 140 16.40 -6.72 2.99
C GLN A 140 15.55 -5.54 3.40
N LEU A 141 14.28 -5.59 3.04
CA LEU A 141 13.33 -4.48 3.23
C LEU A 141 12.03 -4.99 3.83
N TYR A 142 11.24 -4.09 4.39
CA TYR A 142 9.86 -4.37 4.75
C TYR A 142 8.97 -3.18 4.42
N ILE A 143 7.67 -3.41 4.42
CA ILE A 143 6.67 -2.40 4.11
C ILE A 143 5.91 -2.06 5.38
N GLU A 144 5.62 -0.77 5.58
CA GLU A 144 4.66 -0.32 6.57
C GLU A 144 3.52 0.42 5.90
N ILE A 145 2.30 0.11 6.31
CA ILE A 145 1.11 0.85 5.93
C ILE A 145 0.78 1.74 7.11
N VAL A 146 0.76 3.05 6.89
CA VAL A 146 0.68 4.03 7.96
C VAL A 146 -0.57 4.89 7.78
N ASP A 147 -1.40 4.91 8.82
CA ASP A 147 -2.49 5.84 8.98
C ASP A 147 -2.18 6.73 10.18
N ASN A 148 -1.80 7.96 9.93
CA ASN A 148 -1.50 8.94 10.96
C ASN A 148 -2.51 10.10 10.92
N ALA A 149 -3.73 9.83 10.48
CA ALA A 149 -4.82 10.81 10.41
C ALA A 149 -5.97 10.39 11.31
N GLU A 150 -6.70 11.36 11.84
CA GLU A 150 -7.86 11.12 12.69
C GLU A 150 -9.16 11.64 12.09
N SER A 151 -9.08 12.29 10.94
CA SER A 151 -10.23 12.91 10.28
C SER A 151 -9.89 13.29 8.84
N GLY A 152 -10.81 13.92 8.13
CA GLY A 152 -10.55 14.49 6.83
C GLY A 152 -10.35 13.46 5.72
N TRP A 153 -11.05 12.34 5.80
CA TRP A 153 -10.90 11.22 4.87
C TRP A 153 -9.48 10.65 4.93
N GLY A 154 -8.91 10.62 6.12
CA GLY A 154 -7.58 10.07 6.38
C GLY A 154 -7.61 8.56 6.48
N LEU A 155 -7.89 7.89 5.36
CA LEU A 155 -8.00 6.43 5.27
C LEU A 155 -7.15 5.90 4.13
N LEU A 156 -6.81 4.63 4.22
CA LEU A 156 -6.13 3.89 3.16
C LEU A 156 -6.93 2.64 2.81
N PHE A 157 -6.98 2.35 1.52
CA PHE A 157 -7.43 1.06 1.00
C PHE A 157 -6.26 0.50 0.20
N VAL A 158 -5.84 -0.71 0.52
CA VAL A 158 -4.62 -1.29 -0.06
C VAL A 158 -4.90 -2.73 -0.45
N ASP A 159 -4.34 -3.16 -1.57
CA ASP A 159 -4.45 -4.54 -2.01
C ASP A 159 -3.30 -4.92 -2.94
N ASP A 160 -3.18 -6.22 -3.17
CA ASP A 160 -2.35 -6.79 -4.22
C ASP A 160 -0.91 -6.26 -4.22
N ILE A 161 -0.29 -6.27 -3.05
CA ILE A 161 1.11 -5.83 -2.92
C ILE A 161 2.02 -6.94 -3.46
N LYS A 162 2.79 -6.59 -4.48
CA LYS A 162 3.81 -7.46 -5.06
C LYS A 162 5.16 -6.81 -4.91
N THR A 163 6.03 -7.45 -4.17
CA THR A 163 7.37 -6.93 -3.89
C THR A 163 8.43 -7.52 -4.82
N TYR A 164 8.01 -8.31 -5.79
CA TYR A 164 8.91 -8.92 -6.77
C TYR A 164 8.26 -8.92 -8.15
N HIS A 165 8.96 -8.37 -9.12
CA HIS A 165 8.60 -8.43 -10.54
C HIS A 165 9.77 -8.84 -11.37
N THR A 166 9.55 -9.83 -12.25
CA THR A 166 10.45 -10.10 -13.36
C THR A 166 10.17 -9.09 -14.48
N GLU A 167 10.99 -9.04 -15.50
CA GLU A 167 10.70 -8.20 -16.68
C GLU A 167 9.34 -8.55 -17.28
N GLU A 168 9.01 -9.84 -17.31
CA GLU A 168 7.74 -10.31 -17.85
C GLU A 168 6.54 -9.86 -17.02
N THR A 169 6.58 -10.04 -15.71
CA THR A 169 5.46 -9.67 -14.85
C THR A 169 5.32 -8.15 -14.76
N TYR A 170 6.42 -7.41 -14.82
CA TYR A 170 6.38 -5.96 -14.88
C TYR A 170 5.72 -5.49 -16.18
N ALA A 171 6.14 -6.04 -17.32
CA ALA A 171 5.55 -5.68 -18.62
C ALA A 171 4.05 -5.98 -18.67
N ALA A 172 3.62 -7.04 -18.01
CA ALA A 172 2.21 -7.42 -17.97
C ALA A 172 1.33 -6.42 -17.23
N LEU A 173 1.89 -5.56 -16.38
CA LEU A 173 1.13 -4.49 -15.73
C LEU A 173 0.67 -3.44 -16.74
N GLY A 174 1.39 -3.28 -17.84
CA GLY A 174 1.02 -2.34 -18.91
C GLY A 174 1.04 -0.89 -18.46
N MET A 175 1.85 -0.52 -17.50
CA MET A 175 1.89 0.84 -16.93
C MET A 175 3.31 1.35 -16.82
N GLN A 176 3.41 2.67 -16.68
CA GLN A 176 4.67 3.33 -16.40
C GLN A 176 4.90 3.39 -14.89
N ASP A 177 6.18 3.50 -14.50
CA ASP A 177 6.54 3.68 -13.10
C ASP A 177 5.95 4.97 -12.57
N THR A 178 5.52 4.91 -11.31
CA THR A 178 4.95 6.05 -10.60
C THR A 178 6.05 6.75 -9.80
N ASP A 179 6.01 8.06 -9.76
CA ASP A 179 6.92 8.82 -8.91
C ASP A 179 6.59 8.61 -7.42
N TYR A 180 7.60 8.71 -6.58
CA TYR A 180 7.43 8.53 -5.14
C TYR A 180 8.37 9.47 -4.38
N PHE A 181 8.11 9.62 -3.08
CA PHE A 181 8.96 10.42 -2.21
C PHE A 181 10.17 9.61 -1.78
N VAL A 182 11.35 10.19 -1.93
CA VAL A 182 12.56 9.60 -1.40
C VAL A 182 12.59 9.90 0.10
N ALA A 183 12.90 8.91 0.88
CA ALA A 183 12.87 9.05 2.31
C ALA A 183 13.93 10.00 2.82
N GLU A 184 13.79 10.39 3.98
CA GLU A 184 14.63 11.17 4.64
C GLU A 184 14.65 12.54 4.38
N ASN A 185 14.33 13.01 3.57
CA ASN A 185 14.13 14.33 3.25
C ASN A 185 13.34 14.33 2.13
N LYS A 186 12.84 13.19 1.75
CA LYS A 186 12.03 12.98 0.61
C LYS A 186 12.69 13.42 -0.67
N VAL A 187 13.89 13.86 -0.62
CA VAL A 187 14.68 14.28 -1.77
C VAL A 187 16.11 13.97 -1.51
N PRO A 188 16.80 13.34 -2.44
CA PRO A 188 18.25 13.17 -2.32
C PRO A 188 18.90 14.55 -2.28
N ASN A 189 19.80 14.69 -1.40
CA ASN A 189 20.54 15.94 -1.31
C ASN A 189 21.71 15.97 -2.27
#